data_c05326012f7dd881243187a2608eb105
#
_entry.id   c05326012f7dd881243187a2608eb105
#
_cell.length_a   1.000
_cell.length_b   1.000
_cell.length_c   1.000
_cell.angle_alpha   90.00
_cell.angle_beta   90.00
_cell.angle_gamma   90.00
#
_symmetry.space_group_name_H-M   'P 1'
#
loop_
_entity.id
_entity.type
_entity.pdbx_description
1 polymer ?
#
loop_
_entity_poly.entity_id
_entity_poly.type
_entity_poly.pdbx_seq_one_letter_code
_entity_poly.pdbx_strand_id
1 'polypeptide(L)'
;MKKVLIFYCLIFSLFGCTVDTSSNSIIVPEMVFVKGGTVVGSKTTNGQEFSNDFGVFVPGRTVTLSDFYIGKYEITQEEYESVMAGEQVKIKEGIGYLEKSPSLCKKDSEEYILFENEIQERRPVENITWFDAVYFCNVLSRKEKLTPAYEITVKTIEGKNLSNRITEADVVFNPEANGYRLPTEAEWEYAARG
;
A
#
# COMPACT_ATOMS: atom_id res chain seq x y z
N MET A 1 -7.49 6.39 15.50
CA MET A 1 -7.79 6.72 14.09
C MET A 1 -7.11 5.70 13.20
N LYS A 2 -7.80 5.26 12.17
CA LYS A 2 -7.30 4.22 11.24
C LYS A 2 -6.25 4.80 10.30
N LYS A 3 -5.17 4.06 10.06
CA LYS A 3 -4.09 4.41 9.12
C LYS A 3 -4.14 3.49 7.91
N VAL A 4 -4.19 4.07 6.73
CA VAL A 4 -4.43 3.37 5.46
C VAL A 4 -3.29 3.62 4.50
N LEU A 5 -2.75 2.56 3.90
CA LEU A 5 -1.64 2.63 2.95
C LEU A 5 -2.08 2.27 1.54
N ILE A 6 -1.62 3.04 0.58
CA ILE A 6 -1.89 2.82 -0.84
C ILE A 6 -0.70 2.11 -1.48
N PHE A 7 -0.99 1.05 -2.21
CA PHE A 7 -0.05 0.37 -3.10
C PHE A 7 -0.48 0.58 -4.55
N TYR A 8 0.51 0.65 -5.42
CA TYR A 8 0.38 1.12 -6.79
C TYR A 8 -0.63 0.39 -7.68
N CYS A 9 -1.42 1.20 -8.36
CA CYS A 9 -2.02 0.91 -9.65
C CYS A 9 -1.89 2.20 -10.49
N LEU A 10 -0.87 2.28 -11.33
CA LEU A 10 -0.43 3.34 -12.28
C LEU A 10 -1.13 4.72 -12.25
N ILE A 11 -0.42 5.81 -11.84
CA ILE A 11 -0.38 7.14 -12.49
C ILE A 11 0.65 8.06 -11.80
N PHE A 12 1.31 8.91 -12.57
CA PHE A 12 2.47 9.77 -12.29
C PHE A 12 2.22 11.00 -11.40
N SER A 13 3.20 11.38 -10.56
CA SER A 13 3.63 12.79 -10.41
C SER A 13 4.86 12.99 -9.50
N LEU A 14 5.65 14.03 -9.80
CA LEU A 14 6.98 14.37 -9.31
C LEU A 14 6.95 15.28 -8.05
N PHE A 15 7.85 15.11 -7.10
CA PHE A 15 8.64 16.18 -6.44
C PHE A 15 9.63 15.62 -5.38
N GLY A 16 10.80 16.21 -5.28
CA GLY A 16 11.91 15.69 -4.50
C GLY A 16 12.20 16.37 -3.15
N CYS A 17 12.86 15.64 -2.25
CA CYS A 17 13.56 16.11 -1.06
C CYS A 17 14.73 15.18 -0.69
N THR A 18 15.81 15.71 -0.12
CA THR A 18 17.08 15.03 0.17
C THR A 18 17.03 14.19 1.43
N VAL A 19 17.70 13.04 1.44
CA VAL A 19 17.77 12.11 2.59
C VAL A 19 19.21 11.99 3.09
N ASP A 20 19.35 12.01 4.41
CA ASP A 20 20.59 11.79 5.16
C ASP A 20 20.68 10.30 5.53
N THR A 21 21.85 9.68 5.30
CA THR A 21 22.05 8.25 5.44
C THR A 21 22.86 7.92 6.68
N SER A 22 22.20 7.58 7.79
CA SER A 22 22.75 6.65 8.80
C SER A 22 21.75 6.35 9.92
N SER A 23 21.04 5.26 9.83
CA SER A 23 20.59 4.41 10.95
C SER A 23 19.62 3.34 10.39
N ASN A 24 19.53 2.18 11.04
CA ASN A 24 18.53 1.12 10.78
C ASN A 24 17.07 1.56 11.08
N SER A 25 16.73 2.83 10.87
CA SER A 25 15.38 3.36 11.04
C SER A 25 14.55 3.08 9.79
N ILE A 26 13.35 2.55 10.00
CA ILE A 26 12.38 2.41 8.91
C ILE A 26 11.96 3.79 8.39
N ILE A 27 11.65 3.86 7.11
CA ILE A 27 11.04 5.03 6.50
C ILE A 27 9.53 4.86 6.63
N VAL A 28 8.90 5.74 7.41
CA VAL A 28 7.46 5.70 7.64
C VAL A 28 6.76 6.55 6.59
N PRO A 29 5.75 6.01 5.87
CA PRO A 29 5.01 6.77 4.87
C PRO A 29 4.36 8.04 5.43
N GLU A 30 4.41 9.12 4.65
CA GLU A 30 3.69 10.37 4.99
C GLU A 30 2.18 10.14 4.92
N MET A 31 1.48 10.42 6.02
CA MET A 31 0.05 10.20 6.14
C MET A 31 -0.72 11.51 6.14
N VAL A 32 -1.83 11.56 5.39
CA VAL A 32 -2.76 12.71 5.33
C VAL A 32 -4.05 12.35 6.05
N PHE A 33 -4.52 13.28 6.88
CA PHE A 33 -5.83 13.15 7.54
C PHE A 33 -6.95 13.42 6.53
N VAL A 34 -7.90 12.49 6.47
CA VAL A 34 -9.14 12.62 5.70
C VAL A 34 -10.31 12.61 6.65
N LYS A 35 -11.06 13.71 6.68
CA LYS A 35 -12.28 13.80 7.46
C LYS A 35 -13.35 12.95 6.78
N GLY A 36 -13.89 12.01 7.52
CA GLY A 36 -15.01 11.19 7.06
C GLY A 36 -16.28 11.99 6.84
N GLY A 37 -17.23 11.37 6.20
CA GLY A 37 -18.52 11.99 5.89
C GLY A 37 -19.47 11.02 5.23
N THR A 38 -20.68 11.52 4.94
CA THR A 38 -21.68 10.76 4.19
C THR A 38 -21.78 11.30 2.77
N VAL A 39 -21.56 10.43 1.80
CA VAL A 39 -21.64 10.75 0.38
C VAL A 39 -22.81 9.99 -0.24
N VAL A 40 -23.66 10.72 -0.96
CA VAL A 40 -24.70 10.13 -1.80
C VAL A 40 -24.15 10.04 -3.23
N GLY A 41 -24.12 8.84 -3.76
CA GLY A 41 -23.62 8.59 -5.11
C GLY A 41 -24.43 9.35 -6.17
N SER A 42 -23.73 9.89 -7.16
CA SER A 42 -24.29 10.70 -8.24
C SER A 42 -23.76 10.24 -9.59
N LYS A 43 -24.58 10.41 -10.63
CA LYS A 43 -24.15 10.21 -12.03
C LYS A 43 -23.18 11.28 -12.54
N THR A 44 -23.04 12.39 -11.80
CA THR A 44 -22.23 13.53 -12.24
C THR A 44 -21.18 13.87 -11.19
N THR A 45 -19.96 14.12 -11.64
CA THR A 45 -18.92 14.81 -10.84
C THR A 45 -18.52 16.07 -11.62
N ASN A 46 -18.57 17.23 -10.97
CA ASN A 46 -18.26 18.53 -11.60
C ASN A 46 -19.06 18.82 -12.88
N GLY A 47 -20.31 18.35 -12.96
CA GLY A 47 -21.17 18.57 -14.13
C GLY A 47 -20.91 17.66 -15.34
N GLN A 48 -19.99 16.71 -15.23
CA GLN A 48 -19.79 15.67 -16.23
C GLN A 48 -20.51 14.38 -15.84
N GLU A 49 -21.30 13.85 -16.78
CA GLU A 49 -21.90 12.52 -16.61
C GLU A 49 -20.84 11.44 -16.79
N PHE A 50 -20.70 10.56 -15.80
CA PHE A 50 -19.97 9.33 -15.98
C PHE A 50 -20.89 8.29 -16.61
N SER A 51 -20.51 7.79 -17.77
CA SER A 51 -21.28 6.78 -18.51
C SER A 51 -21.27 5.39 -17.86
N ASN A 52 -20.53 5.20 -16.76
CA ASN A 52 -20.31 3.89 -16.18
C ASN A 52 -20.77 3.89 -14.71
N ASP A 53 -21.65 2.93 -14.39
CA ASP A 53 -22.09 2.63 -13.03
C ASP A 53 -20.98 1.90 -12.23
N PHE A 54 -19.72 2.33 -12.39
CA PHE A 54 -18.56 1.75 -11.71
C PHE A 54 -18.15 2.57 -10.49
N GLY A 55 -17.57 1.88 -9.50
CA GLY A 55 -17.10 2.46 -8.24
C GLY A 55 -18.11 2.32 -7.11
N VAL A 56 -17.78 2.94 -5.98
CA VAL A 56 -18.58 2.82 -4.75
C VAL A 56 -19.69 3.87 -4.68
N PHE A 57 -19.45 5.06 -5.22
CA PHE A 57 -20.39 6.19 -5.15
C PHE A 57 -21.33 6.23 -6.37
N VAL A 58 -21.91 5.09 -6.71
CA VAL A 58 -22.90 4.98 -7.80
C VAL A 58 -24.24 5.61 -7.40
N PRO A 59 -25.07 6.04 -8.37
CA PRO A 59 -26.37 6.66 -8.10
C PRO A 59 -27.25 5.79 -7.21
N GLY A 60 -27.87 6.42 -6.21
CA GLY A 60 -28.76 5.78 -5.26
C GLY A 60 -28.06 5.06 -4.09
N ARG A 61 -26.73 4.98 -4.08
CA ARG A 61 -25.97 4.44 -2.95
C ARG A 61 -25.55 5.58 -2.01
N THR A 62 -25.76 5.38 -0.71
CA THR A 62 -25.23 6.26 0.35
C THR A 62 -24.12 5.51 1.07
N VAL A 63 -22.95 6.12 1.17
CA VAL A 63 -21.78 5.58 1.86
C VAL A 63 -21.36 6.55 2.96
N THR A 64 -21.19 6.04 4.18
CA THR A 64 -20.69 6.81 5.32
C THR A 64 -19.31 6.29 5.71
N LEU A 65 -18.33 7.19 5.76
CA LEU A 65 -16.97 6.92 6.17
C LEU A 65 -16.67 7.60 7.50
N SER A 66 -15.95 6.90 8.36
CA SER A 66 -15.33 7.51 9.55
C SER A 66 -14.07 8.27 9.16
N ASP A 67 -13.58 9.15 10.04
CA ASP A 67 -12.28 9.78 9.90
C ASP A 67 -11.15 8.73 9.79
N PHE A 68 -10.18 8.97 8.88
CA PHE A 68 -9.05 8.08 8.67
C PHE A 68 -7.80 8.85 8.22
N TYR A 69 -6.65 8.18 8.27
CA TYR A 69 -5.43 8.64 7.62
C TYR A 69 -5.15 7.77 6.40
N ILE A 70 -4.72 8.39 5.32
CA ILE A 70 -4.30 7.70 4.10
C ILE A 70 -2.88 8.11 3.73
N GLY A 71 -2.11 7.21 3.12
CA GLY A 71 -0.82 7.56 2.55
C GLY A 71 -0.97 8.70 1.55
N LYS A 72 -0.13 9.72 1.65
CA LYS A 72 -0.13 10.85 0.72
C LYS A 72 0.24 10.41 -0.70
N TYR A 73 1.08 9.39 -0.76
CA TYR A 73 1.56 8.76 -1.99
C TYR A 73 1.38 7.25 -1.89
N GLU A 74 1.53 6.57 -2.99
CA GLU A 74 1.73 5.12 -3.00
C GLU A 74 3.02 4.79 -2.25
N ILE A 75 3.08 3.60 -1.64
CA ILE A 75 4.27 3.12 -0.95
C ILE A 75 5.43 3.05 -1.94
N THR A 76 6.51 3.75 -1.63
CA THR A 76 7.71 3.81 -2.45
C THR A 76 8.58 2.56 -2.29
N GLN A 77 9.49 2.35 -3.25
CA GLN A 77 10.43 1.23 -3.20
C GLN A 77 11.33 1.31 -1.96
N GLU A 78 11.80 2.50 -1.58
CA GLU A 78 12.62 2.68 -0.37
C GLU A 78 11.84 2.44 0.92
N GLU A 79 10.59 2.90 1.01
CA GLU A 79 9.73 2.64 2.17
C GLU A 79 9.49 1.14 2.34
N TYR A 80 9.13 0.46 1.24
CA TYR A 80 8.90 -0.98 1.25
C TYR A 80 10.17 -1.74 1.67
N GLU A 81 11.32 -1.44 1.05
CA GLU A 81 12.59 -2.08 1.36
C GLU A 81 12.99 -1.86 2.82
N SER A 82 12.87 -0.63 3.34
CA SER A 82 13.23 -0.30 4.72
C SER A 82 12.42 -1.08 5.76
N VAL A 83 11.14 -1.33 5.45
CA VAL A 83 10.23 -2.06 6.33
C VAL A 83 10.44 -3.57 6.22
N MET A 84 10.63 -4.10 4.99
CA MET A 84 10.71 -5.53 4.72
C MET A 84 12.11 -6.13 4.85
N ALA A 85 13.14 -5.29 5.01
CA ALA A 85 14.51 -5.76 5.15
C ALA A 85 14.68 -6.71 6.35
N GLY A 86 15.11 -7.93 6.07
CA GLY A 86 15.36 -8.97 7.08
C GLY A 86 14.10 -9.65 7.63
N GLU A 87 12.91 -9.33 7.12
CA GLU A 87 11.67 -9.96 7.57
C GLU A 87 11.62 -11.44 7.17
N GLN A 88 11.25 -12.25 8.14
CA GLN A 88 11.09 -13.68 8.01
C GLN A 88 9.63 -14.06 8.20
N VAL A 89 9.17 -14.97 7.36
CA VAL A 89 7.80 -15.49 7.40
C VAL A 89 7.83 -16.95 7.81
N LYS A 90 7.01 -17.29 8.81
CA LYS A 90 6.83 -18.69 9.20
C LYS A 90 5.81 -19.35 8.27
N ILE A 91 6.21 -20.43 7.65
CA ILE A 91 5.38 -21.29 6.80
C ILE A 91 5.38 -22.71 7.36
N LYS A 92 4.52 -23.58 6.84
CA LYS A 92 4.40 -24.96 7.32
C LYS A 92 5.72 -25.73 7.23
N GLU A 93 6.48 -25.51 6.17
CA GLU A 93 7.76 -26.20 5.88
C GLU A 93 8.96 -25.56 6.60
N GLY A 94 8.78 -24.46 7.33
CA GLY A 94 9.88 -23.79 8.03
C GLY A 94 9.80 -22.27 8.01
N ILE A 95 10.93 -21.62 7.74
CA ILE A 95 11.06 -20.17 7.65
C ILE A 95 11.34 -19.77 6.21
N GLY A 96 10.52 -18.89 5.68
CA GLY A 96 10.74 -18.25 4.37
C GLY A 96 11.20 -16.80 4.53
N TYR A 97 11.81 -16.26 3.48
CA TYR A 97 12.21 -14.87 3.37
C TYR A 97 11.43 -14.22 2.23
N LEU A 98 10.86 -13.06 2.47
CA LEU A 98 10.20 -12.28 1.42
C LEU A 98 11.19 -11.38 0.72
N GLU A 99 10.92 -11.10 -0.56
CA GLU A 99 11.72 -10.15 -1.32
C GLU A 99 11.50 -8.73 -0.78
N LYS A 100 12.59 -8.09 -0.35
CA LYS A 100 12.55 -6.71 0.16
C LYS A 100 12.52 -5.66 -0.94
N SER A 101 12.95 -6.00 -2.15
CA SER A 101 13.04 -5.11 -3.30
C SER A 101 12.43 -5.79 -4.54
N PRO A 102 11.09 -6.04 -4.54
CA PRO A 102 10.41 -6.87 -5.54
C PRO A 102 10.24 -6.20 -6.89
N SER A 103 10.36 -4.87 -6.96
CA SER A 103 10.07 -4.06 -8.14
C SER A 103 10.92 -4.46 -9.35
N LEU A 104 10.29 -4.50 -10.51
CA LEU A 104 10.95 -4.74 -11.80
C LEU A 104 11.43 -3.43 -12.45
N CYS A 105 10.74 -2.32 -12.15
CA CYS A 105 11.10 -0.99 -12.62
C CYS A 105 12.35 -0.47 -11.91
N LYS A 106 13.52 -0.97 -12.29
CA LYS A 106 14.84 -0.61 -11.72
C LYS A 106 15.74 0.05 -12.75
N LYS A 107 16.66 0.88 -12.27
CA LYS A 107 17.61 1.67 -13.11
C LYS A 107 18.40 0.84 -14.11
N ASP A 108 18.74 -0.40 -13.72
CA ASP A 108 19.53 -1.30 -14.54
C ASP A 108 18.68 -2.28 -15.39
N SER A 109 17.36 -2.04 -15.45
CA SER A 109 16.46 -2.85 -16.27
C SER A 109 16.45 -2.31 -17.72
N GLU A 110 16.61 -3.20 -18.70
CA GLU A 110 16.53 -2.86 -20.12
C GLU A 110 15.12 -2.42 -20.55
N GLU A 111 14.09 -2.82 -19.79
CA GLU A 111 12.67 -2.56 -20.11
C GLU A 111 12.13 -1.27 -19.50
N TYR A 112 12.78 -0.74 -18.44
CA TYR A 112 12.25 0.38 -17.67
C TYR A 112 13.25 1.52 -17.56
N ILE A 113 13.08 2.52 -18.42
CA ILE A 113 13.94 3.69 -18.45
C ILE A 113 13.52 4.67 -17.36
N LEU A 114 14.50 5.12 -16.54
CA LEU A 114 14.32 6.27 -15.66
C LEU A 114 14.34 7.55 -16.50
N PHE A 115 13.38 8.45 -16.24
CA PHE A 115 13.43 9.79 -16.81
C PHE A 115 14.55 10.61 -16.16
N GLU A 116 15.03 11.64 -16.87
CA GLU A 116 16.01 12.57 -16.33
C GLU A 116 15.49 13.19 -15.01
N ASN A 117 16.33 13.16 -13.97
CA ASN A 117 16.03 13.64 -12.62
C ASN A 117 15.01 12.79 -11.83
N GLU A 118 14.60 11.64 -12.32
CA GLU A 118 13.79 10.71 -11.54
C GLU A 118 14.64 9.94 -10.52
N ILE A 119 14.11 9.79 -9.29
CA ILE A 119 14.74 9.06 -8.19
C ILE A 119 14.07 7.71 -8.07
N GLN A 120 14.80 6.65 -8.38
CA GLN A 120 14.27 5.28 -8.39
C GLN A 120 13.63 4.88 -7.05
N GLU A 121 14.28 5.19 -5.95
CA GLU A 121 13.86 4.82 -4.61
C GLU A 121 12.48 5.38 -4.26
N ARG A 122 12.09 6.48 -4.93
CA ARG A 122 10.78 7.13 -4.78
C ARG A 122 9.71 6.62 -5.72
N ARG A 123 10.04 5.74 -6.65
CA ARG A 123 9.02 5.07 -7.45
C ARG A 123 8.13 4.24 -6.55
N PRO A 124 6.84 4.12 -6.88
CA PRO A 124 5.97 3.18 -6.21
C PRO A 124 6.52 1.75 -6.26
N VAL A 125 6.39 1.01 -5.18
CA VAL A 125 6.68 -0.42 -5.19
C VAL A 125 5.64 -1.15 -6.03
N GLU A 126 6.09 -2.04 -6.90
CA GLU A 126 5.24 -2.90 -7.74
C GLU A 126 5.74 -4.34 -7.71
N ASN A 127 5.08 -5.23 -8.42
CA ASN A 127 5.40 -6.66 -8.47
C ASN A 127 5.29 -7.34 -7.09
N ILE A 128 4.29 -6.92 -6.31
CA ILE A 128 3.90 -7.52 -5.03
C ILE A 128 2.51 -8.14 -5.15
N THR A 129 2.22 -9.14 -4.33
CA THR A 129 0.88 -9.70 -4.21
C THR A 129 0.05 -8.88 -3.20
N TRP A 130 -1.27 -9.09 -3.21
CA TRP A 130 -2.14 -8.55 -2.18
C TRP A 130 -1.72 -9.04 -0.77
N PHE A 131 -1.28 -10.28 -0.65
CA PHE A 131 -0.79 -10.84 0.60
C PHE A 131 0.48 -10.16 1.09
N ASP A 132 1.41 -9.83 0.17
CA ASP A 132 2.62 -9.07 0.52
C ASP A 132 2.27 -7.67 1.04
N ALA A 133 1.31 -6.99 0.40
CA ALA A 133 0.84 -5.68 0.83
C ALA A 133 0.20 -5.72 2.23
N VAL A 134 -0.64 -6.72 2.49
CA VAL A 134 -1.25 -6.95 3.82
C VAL A 134 -0.19 -7.29 4.86
N TYR A 135 0.79 -8.12 4.50
CA TYR A 135 1.91 -8.47 5.37
C TYR A 135 2.78 -7.24 5.70
N PHE A 136 3.09 -6.41 4.70
CA PHE A 136 3.79 -5.13 4.89
C PHE A 136 3.07 -4.23 5.89
N CYS A 137 1.74 -4.05 5.77
CA CYS A 137 0.95 -3.28 6.74
C CYS A 137 1.15 -3.78 8.17
N ASN A 138 1.19 -5.08 8.36
CA ASN A 138 1.42 -5.68 9.68
C ASN A 138 2.85 -5.48 10.18
N VAL A 139 3.86 -5.60 9.31
CA VAL A 139 5.26 -5.36 9.67
C VAL A 139 5.45 -3.91 10.11
N LEU A 140 4.98 -2.96 9.30
CA LEU A 140 5.05 -1.54 9.62
C LEU A 140 4.33 -1.23 10.94
N SER A 141 3.13 -1.82 11.15
CA SER A 141 2.40 -1.65 12.40
C SER A 141 3.22 -2.10 13.61
N ARG A 142 3.84 -3.28 13.54
CA ARG A 142 4.70 -3.79 14.64
C ARG A 142 5.90 -2.89 14.89
N LYS A 143 6.57 -2.43 13.83
CA LYS A 143 7.73 -1.53 13.93
C LYS A 143 7.36 -0.18 14.55
N GLU A 144 6.16 0.32 14.28
CA GLU A 144 5.56 1.51 14.88
C GLU A 144 4.87 1.25 16.25
N LYS A 145 4.98 0.03 16.81
CA LYS A 145 4.36 -0.38 18.08
C LYS A 145 2.83 -0.21 18.10
N LEU A 146 2.20 -0.41 16.95
CA LEU A 146 0.75 -0.43 16.77
C LEU A 146 0.24 -1.87 16.71
N THR A 147 -1.05 -2.05 16.99
CA THR A 147 -1.72 -3.34 16.82
C THR A 147 -1.93 -3.63 15.33
N PRO A 148 -1.36 -4.71 14.78
CA PRO A 148 -1.59 -5.10 13.40
C PRO A 148 -3.06 -5.27 13.05
N ALA A 149 -3.44 -4.82 11.86
CA ALA A 149 -4.83 -4.86 11.41
C ALA A 149 -5.25 -6.23 10.84
N TYR A 150 -4.29 -7.13 10.61
CA TYR A 150 -4.59 -8.43 10.04
C TYR A 150 -3.97 -9.55 10.88
N GLU A 151 -4.71 -10.63 11.05
CA GLU A 151 -4.15 -11.92 11.42
C GLU A 151 -3.85 -12.69 10.13
N ILE A 152 -2.57 -13.08 9.93
CA ILE A 152 -2.11 -13.68 8.69
C ILE A 152 -1.46 -15.03 9.00
N THR A 153 -1.97 -16.09 8.39
CA THR A 153 -1.34 -17.41 8.38
C THR A 153 -0.86 -17.72 6.97
N VAL A 154 0.43 -17.53 6.72
CA VAL A 154 1.03 -17.78 5.39
C VAL A 154 1.11 -19.28 5.14
N LYS A 155 0.62 -19.71 3.99
CA LYS A 155 0.64 -21.11 3.55
C LYS A 155 1.74 -21.37 2.54
N THR A 156 1.85 -20.50 1.52
CA THR A 156 2.75 -20.71 0.40
C THR A 156 3.49 -19.43 0.07
N ILE A 157 4.79 -19.57 -0.13
CA ILE A 157 5.69 -18.56 -0.68
C ILE A 157 6.27 -19.12 -1.97
N GLU A 158 6.14 -18.40 -3.06
CA GLU A 158 6.71 -18.76 -4.35
C GLU A 158 7.60 -17.66 -4.89
N GLY A 159 8.66 -18.05 -5.54
CA GLY A 159 9.56 -17.14 -6.24
C GLY A 159 10.64 -17.89 -7.00
N LYS A 160 11.04 -17.31 -8.12
CA LYS A 160 12.24 -17.73 -8.86
C LYS A 160 13.26 -16.61 -8.72
N ASN A 161 14.51 -16.96 -8.42
CA ASN A 161 15.64 -16.02 -8.45
C ASN A 161 15.47 -14.80 -7.54
N LEU A 162 15.19 -15.00 -6.24
CA LEU A 162 15.11 -13.96 -5.21
C LEU A 162 13.81 -13.12 -5.18
N SER A 163 12.76 -13.52 -5.88
CA SER A 163 11.48 -12.81 -5.89
C SER A 163 10.42 -13.53 -5.05
N ASN A 164 10.77 -13.94 -3.83
CA ASN A 164 9.85 -14.67 -2.97
C ASN A 164 8.67 -13.79 -2.56
N ARG A 165 7.46 -14.22 -2.91
CA ARG A 165 6.18 -13.55 -2.62
C ARG A 165 5.21 -14.51 -1.97
N ILE A 166 4.33 -14.00 -1.13
CA ILE A 166 3.26 -14.80 -0.55
C ILE A 166 2.21 -15.02 -1.64
N THR A 167 1.99 -16.27 -2.02
CA THR A 167 0.98 -16.63 -3.03
C THR A 167 -0.29 -17.20 -2.42
N GLU A 168 -0.25 -17.67 -1.17
CA GLU A 168 -1.40 -18.15 -0.45
C GLU A 168 -1.27 -17.87 1.05
N ALA A 169 -2.33 -17.32 1.66
CA ALA A 169 -2.45 -17.13 3.10
C ALA A 169 -3.92 -17.07 3.54
N ASP A 170 -4.19 -17.45 4.77
CA ASP A 170 -5.45 -17.09 5.43
C ASP A 170 -5.27 -15.72 6.06
N VAL A 171 -6.22 -14.81 5.83
CA VAL A 171 -6.16 -13.43 6.32
C VAL A 171 -7.48 -13.09 6.98
N VAL A 172 -7.41 -12.66 8.25
CA VAL A 172 -8.57 -12.16 9.01
C VAL A 172 -8.32 -10.71 9.37
N PHE A 173 -9.26 -9.84 9.03
CA PHE A 173 -9.18 -8.41 9.34
C PHE A 173 -9.74 -8.12 10.74
N ASN A 174 -8.99 -7.35 11.53
CA ASN A 174 -9.40 -6.82 12.83
C ASN A 174 -9.77 -5.35 12.71
N PRO A 175 -11.07 -4.98 12.71
CA PRO A 175 -11.50 -3.59 12.56
C PRO A 175 -11.16 -2.70 13.77
N GLU A 176 -10.86 -3.28 14.93
CA GLU A 176 -10.53 -2.55 16.17
C GLU A 176 -9.04 -2.22 16.28
N ALA A 177 -8.21 -2.76 15.38
CA ALA A 177 -6.79 -2.47 15.37
C ALA A 177 -6.50 -1.00 15.00
N ASN A 178 -5.43 -0.45 15.57
CA ASN A 178 -4.95 0.90 15.28
C ASN A 178 -3.75 0.96 14.34
N GLY A 179 -3.34 -0.19 13.82
CA GLY A 179 -2.25 -0.32 12.87
C GLY A 179 -2.62 0.07 11.45
N TYR A 180 -1.64 -0.10 10.57
CA TYR A 180 -1.78 0.16 9.14
C TYR A 180 -2.59 -0.95 8.46
N ARG A 181 -3.34 -0.56 7.45
CA ARG A 181 -4.14 -1.46 6.61
C ARG A 181 -4.30 -0.92 5.19
N LEU A 182 -4.76 -1.76 4.29
CA LEU A 182 -5.19 -1.32 2.97
C LEU A 182 -6.47 -0.48 3.05
N PRO A 183 -6.68 0.49 2.13
CA PRO A 183 -7.93 1.20 2.03
C PRO A 183 -9.06 0.25 1.63
N THR A 184 -10.26 0.56 2.06
CA THR A 184 -11.44 0.08 1.35
C THR A 184 -11.58 0.84 0.03
N GLU A 185 -12.28 0.26 -0.93
CA GLU A 185 -12.58 0.94 -2.21
C GLU A 185 -13.24 2.31 -1.97
N ALA A 186 -14.14 2.38 -0.99
CA ALA A 186 -14.82 3.62 -0.64
C ALA A 186 -13.88 4.69 -0.07
N GLU A 187 -12.95 4.32 0.80
CA GLU A 187 -11.95 5.24 1.35
C GLU A 187 -11.00 5.75 0.26
N TRP A 188 -10.56 4.86 -0.62
CA TRP A 188 -9.69 5.20 -1.73
C TRP A 188 -10.38 6.16 -2.71
N GLU A 189 -11.59 5.80 -3.15
CA GLU A 189 -12.35 6.64 -4.08
C GLU A 189 -12.72 8.00 -3.46
N TYR A 190 -13.09 8.02 -2.17
CA TYR A 190 -13.40 9.26 -1.44
C TYR A 190 -12.19 10.19 -1.37
N ALA A 191 -11.03 9.66 -0.99
CA ALA A 191 -9.80 10.46 -0.90
C ALA A 191 -9.33 10.96 -2.28
N ALA A 192 -9.53 10.18 -3.35
CA ALA A 192 -9.17 10.55 -4.71
C ALA A 192 -10.08 11.64 -5.32
N ARG A 193 -11.29 11.79 -4.81
CA ARG A 193 -12.24 12.82 -5.31
C ARG A 193 -12.06 14.19 -4.65
N GLY A 194 -11.38 14.29 -3.50
CA GLY A 194 -11.11 15.53 -2.75
C GLY A 194 -12.28 15.94 -1.86
#